data_ac6478b63fea1c918c7eada1896dbcaf
#
_entry.id   ac6478b63fea1c918c7eada1896dbcaf
#
_cell.length_a   1.000
_cell.length_b   1.000
_cell.length_c   1.000
_cell.angle_alpha   90.00
_cell.angle_beta   90.00
_cell.angle_gamma   90.00
#
_symmetry.space_group_name_H-M   'P 1'
#
loop_
_entity.id
_entity.type
_entity.pdbx_description
1 polymer ?
#
loop_
_entity_poly.entity_id
_entity_poly.type
_entity_poly.pdbx_seq_one_letter_code
_entity_poly.pdbx_strand_id
1 'polypeptide(L)'
;MNKVKMNKKKKIVLKILLVLLVVLIIYAGVITYKAMKMGGGLQGFVAATMGHNENTIKNMPKITCLLIGKSLNLTDTIIVASYNPQTQEAVMMSIPRDTFVGKDKTKATAMNKINALYQQSPQKLLKAVNDITGLDIKYYITVDTAALRELVDAIGGVYFDVPIDMDYDDSSQKLYIHLDKGYQLLNGEKAEHLVRFRKNNDMTGYPASYGSDDYGRMRTQREFIMAALKQTLQAKNLLKIGELLDIANRNVETNMELSVLKDYIPYITKFNTENIQTAALPGASEKPGDIWIFVHYKKQAEQLVGELFLDKPTKEELEENSKINIELLYMSSKEKEATEIEDKFTEQGYNIKAEEITSAPKTIIINRKQMKEEATKQIKGIVLNAREEQGADNGKYHYTIIIGKDYESI
;
A
#
# COMPACT_ATOMS: atom_id res chain seq x y z
N MET A 1 -47.27 20.65 -51.24
CA MET A 1 -46.36 20.52 -50.09
C MET A 1 -46.03 21.90 -49.55
N ASN A 2 -46.67 22.30 -48.44
CA ASN A 2 -46.41 23.60 -47.80
C ASN A 2 -45.08 23.59 -47.08
N LYS A 3 -44.07 24.33 -47.56
CA LYS A 3 -42.82 24.57 -46.83
C LYS A 3 -43.11 25.49 -45.64
N VAL A 4 -43.18 24.94 -44.44
CA VAL A 4 -43.32 25.72 -43.21
C VAL A 4 -42.07 26.59 -43.06
N LYS A 5 -42.21 27.92 -43.28
CA LYS A 5 -41.13 28.88 -43.07
C LYS A 5 -40.82 28.98 -41.59
N MET A 6 -39.68 28.40 -41.17
CA MET A 6 -39.17 28.50 -39.78
C MET A 6 -38.93 29.97 -39.38
N ASN A 7 -39.45 30.37 -38.22
CA ASN A 7 -39.29 31.70 -37.62
C ASN A 7 -37.79 32.02 -37.41
N LYS A 8 -37.38 33.30 -37.58
CA LYS A 8 -35.98 33.77 -37.41
C LYS A 8 -35.36 33.30 -36.07
N LYS A 9 -36.09 33.34 -34.96
CA LYS A 9 -35.64 32.85 -33.65
C LYS A 9 -35.32 31.35 -33.65
N LYS A 10 -36.16 30.53 -34.29
CA LYS A 10 -35.89 29.08 -34.45
C LYS A 10 -34.65 28.77 -35.29
N LYS A 11 -34.39 29.60 -36.34
CA LYS A 11 -33.18 29.46 -37.17
C LYS A 11 -31.91 29.81 -36.40
N ILE A 12 -31.95 30.82 -35.51
CA ILE A 12 -30.82 31.19 -34.63
C ILE A 12 -30.53 30.09 -33.63
N VAL A 13 -31.56 29.59 -32.95
CA VAL A 13 -31.41 28.47 -31.98
C VAL A 13 -30.84 27.23 -32.67
N LEU A 14 -31.31 26.88 -33.87
CA LEU A 14 -30.77 25.75 -34.63
C LEU A 14 -29.30 25.93 -35.00
N LYS A 15 -28.88 27.17 -35.39
CA LYS A 15 -27.47 27.48 -35.65
C LYS A 15 -26.60 27.33 -34.38
N ILE A 16 -27.08 27.81 -33.22
CA ILE A 16 -26.39 27.68 -31.95
C ILE A 16 -26.24 26.18 -31.57
N LEU A 17 -27.32 25.41 -31.72
CA LEU A 17 -27.28 23.96 -31.47
C LEU A 17 -26.29 23.22 -32.39
N LEU A 18 -26.24 23.65 -33.67
CA LEU A 18 -25.31 23.07 -34.66
C LEU A 18 -23.84 23.40 -34.31
N VAL A 19 -23.56 24.64 -33.89
CA VAL A 19 -22.22 25.03 -33.40
C VAL A 19 -21.85 24.26 -32.16
N LEU A 20 -22.75 24.11 -31.17
CA LEU A 20 -22.51 23.32 -29.98
C LEU A 20 -22.24 21.85 -30.33
N LEU A 21 -22.99 21.28 -31.28
CA LEU A 21 -22.77 19.92 -31.77
C LEU A 21 -21.38 19.74 -32.40
N VAL A 22 -20.97 20.70 -33.24
CA VAL A 22 -19.63 20.68 -33.86
C VAL A 22 -18.53 20.79 -32.80
N VAL A 23 -18.68 21.67 -31.81
CA VAL A 23 -17.73 21.80 -30.70
C VAL A 23 -17.65 20.50 -29.92
N LEU A 24 -18.80 19.85 -29.65
CA LEU A 24 -18.86 18.57 -28.94
C LEU A 24 -18.19 17.43 -29.74
N ILE A 25 -18.38 17.39 -31.06
CA ILE A 25 -17.70 16.43 -31.94
C ILE A 25 -16.18 16.64 -31.94
N ILE A 26 -15.74 17.91 -32.04
CA ILE A 26 -14.31 18.24 -31.98
C ILE A 26 -13.72 17.82 -30.62
N TYR A 27 -14.40 18.16 -29.53
CA TYR A 27 -13.99 17.76 -28.17
C TYR A 27 -13.90 16.25 -28.03
N ALA A 28 -14.93 15.50 -28.45
CA ALA A 28 -14.93 14.06 -28.47
C ALA A 28 -13.78 13.50 -29.32
N GLY A 29 -13.50 14.08 -30.48
CA GLY A 29 -12.37 13.72 -31.34
C GLY A 29 -11.01 13.92 -30.63
N VAL A 30 -10.83 15.04 -29.94
CA VAL A 30 -9.61 15.35 -29.18
C VAL A 30 -9.43 14.35 -28.05
N ILE A 31 -10.49 14.07 -27.27
CA ILE A 31 -10.44 13.08 -26.19
C ILE A 31 -10.12 11.69 -26.74
N THR A 32 -10.77 11.27 -27.82
CA THR A 32 -10.53 9.96 -28.46
C THR A 32 -9.08 9.85 -28.96
N TYR A 33 -8.55 10.90 -29.60
CA TYR A 33 -7.16 10.93 -30.06
C TYR A 33 -6.17 10.82 -28.89
N LYS A 34 -6.38 11.60 -27.81
CA LYS A 34 -5.57 11.51 -26.60
C LYS A 34 -5.68 10.12 -25.96
N ALA A 35 -6.91 9.58 -25.86
CA ALA A 35 -7.15 8.25 -25.31
C ALA A 35 -6.38 7.16 -26.07
N MET A 36 -6.37 7.20 -27.41
CA MET A 36 -5.63 6.26 -28.25
C MET A 36 -4.12 6.34 -27.99
N LYS A 37 -3.57 7.55 -27.86
CA LYS A 37 -2.15 7.74 -27.50
C LYS A 37 -1.76 7.24 -26.12
N MET A 38 -2.69 7.22 -25.17
CA MET A 38 -2.49 6.78 -23.79
C MET A 38 -2.91 5.32 -23.58
N GLY A 39 -2.79 4.48 -24.60
CA GLY A 39 -3.03 3.04 -24.52
C GLY A 39 -4.44 2.58 -24.92
N GLY A 40 -5.31 3.50 -25.33
CA GLY A 40 -6.67 3.21 -25.80
C GLY A 40 -7.60 2.67 -24.71
N GLY A 41 -8.80 2.24 -25.11
CA GLY A 41 -9.80 1.66 -24.23
C GLY A 41 -10.24 2.56 -23.07
N LEU A 42 -10.72 1.97 -21.99
CA LEU A 42 -11.23 2.70 -20.83
C LEU A 42 -10.11 3.47 -20.10
N GLN A 43 -8.93 2.90 -19.97
CA GLN A 43 -7.77 3.56 -19.34
C GLN A 43 -7.40 4.85 -20.08
N GLY A 44 -7.18 4.77 -21.39
CA GLY A 44 -6.81 5.92 -22.18
C GLY A 44 -7.90 7.00 -22.17
N PHE A 45 -9.19 6.60 -22.18
CA PHE A 45 -10.30 7.53 -22.08
C PHE A 45 -10.31 8.26 -20.72
N VAL A 46 -10.19 7.53 -19.60
CA VAL A 46 -10.14 8.12 -18.25
C VAL A 46 -8.91 9.02 -18.11
N ALA A 47 -7.73 8.58 -18.56
CA ALA A 47 -6.52 9.38 -18.55
C ALA A 47 -6.68 10.70 -19.35
N ALA A 48 -7.25 10.62 -20.56
CA ALA A 48 -7.49 11.79 -21.40
C ALA A 48 -8.45 12.80 -20.78
N THR A 49 -9.52 12.31 -20.14
CA THR A 49 -10.50 13.17 -19.45
C THR A 49 -9.96 13.80 -18.18
N MET A 50 -8.99 13.17 -17.52
CA MET A 50 -8.30 13.67 -16.32
C MET A 50 -7.10 14.56 -16.63
N GLY A 51 -6.77 14.78 -17.91
CA GLY A 51 -5.69 15.69 -18.30
C GLY A 51 -4.29 15.10 -18.27
N HIS A 52 -4.16 13.78 -18.14
CA HIS A 52 -2.88 13.08 -18.19
C HIS A 52 -2.19 13.18 -19.56
N ASN A 53 -0.88 12.97 -19.58
CA ASN A 53 -0.08 12.86 -20.81
C ASN A 53 0.67 11.51 -20.87
N GLU A 54 1.28 11.18 -22.02
CA GLU A 54 1.98 9.91 -22.22
C GLU A 54 3.13 9.68 -21.22
N ASN A 55 3.88 10.74 -20.88
CA ASN A 55 5.00 10.63 -19.94
C ASN A 55 4.52 10.35 -18.52
N THR A 56 3.44 10.98 -18.09
CA THR A 56 2.81 10.68 -16.78
C THR A 56 2.41 9.22 -16.72
N ILE A 57 1.78 8.71 -17.81
CA ILE A 57 1.34 7.31 -17.86
C ILE A 57 2.51 6.32 -17.81
N LYS A 58 3.63 6.61 -18.49
CA LYS A 58 4.77 5.67 -18.54
C LYS A 58 5.63 5.65 -17.29
N ASN A 59 5.63 6.74 -16.51
CA ASN A 59 6.58 6.92 -15.39
C ASN A 59 5.89 7.02 -14.02
N MET A 60 4.62 6.56 -13.92
CA MET A 60 3.92 6.59 -12.63
C MET A 60 4.60 5.66 -11.62
N PRO A 61 5.06 6.18 -10.48
CA PRO A 61 5.78 5.38 -9.48
C PRO A 61 4.84 4.42 -8.75
N LYS A 62 5.43 3.40 -8.13
CA LYS A 62 4.76 2.59 -7.11
C LYS A 62 4.34 3.46 -5.94
N ILE A 63 3.15 3.21 -5.40
CA ILE A 63 2.65 3.89 -4.21
C ILE A 63 2.43 2.90 -3.08
N THR A 64 2.86 3.29 -1.88
CA THR A 64 2.61 2.53 -0.66
C THR A 64 1.92 3.43 0.35
N CYS A 65 0.84 2.94 0.97
CA CYS A 65 0.08 3.65 1.97
C CYS A 65 -0.32 2.75 3.14
N LEU A 66 -0.61 3.36 4.29
CA LEU A 66 -1.16 2.70 5.45
C LEU A 66 -2.68 2.87 5.46
N LEU A 67 -3.41 1.76 5.27
CA LEU A 67 -4.86 1.73 5.41
C LEU A 67 -5.22 1.47 6.87
N ILE A 68 -6.06 2.32 7.43
CA ILE A 68 -6.46 2.28 8.83
C ILE A 68 -7.98 2.19 8.90
N GLY A 69 -8.50 1.11 9.48
CA GLY A 69 -9.91 0.95 9.81
C GLY A 69 -10.17 1.34 11.26
N LYS A 70 -11.04 2.31 11.47
CA LYS A 70 -11.36 2.86 12.79
C LYS A 70 -12.78 2.49 13.19
N SER A 71 -12.94 1.97 14.42
CA SER A 71 -14.22 1.78 15.07
C SER A 71 -14.18 2.49 16.42
N LEU A 72 -15.11 3.44 16.64
CA LEU A 72 -15.06 4.33 17.79
C LEU A 72 -13.71 5.07 17.87
N ASN A 73 -12.96 4.89 18.96
CA ASN A 73 -11.66 5.54 19.18
C ASN A 73 -10.47 4.61 18.99
N LEU A 74 -10.68 3.38 18.52
CA LEU A 74 -9.63 2.39 18.34
C LEU A 74 -9.46 2.02 16.86
N THR A 75 -8.26 1.63 16.48
CA THR A 75 -7.99 1.05 15.17
C THR A 75 -8.03 -0.46 15.25
N ASP A 76 -8.96 -1.07 14.52
CA ASP A 76 -9.14 -2.51 14.47
C ASP A 76 -8.52 -3.13 13.21
N THR A 77 -8.24 -2.30 12.20
CA THR A 77 -7.63 -2.69 10.93
C THR A 77 -6.41 -1.82 10.66
N ILE A 78 -5.26 -2.44 10.46
CA ILE A 78 -4.01 -1.78 10.09
C ILE A 78 -3.41 -2.60 8.95
N ILE A 79 -3.38 -2.04 7.74
CA ILE A 79 -2.90 -2.73 6.54
C ILE A 79 -1.90 -1.85 5.81
N VAL A 80 -0.71 -2.36 5.56
CA VAL A 80 0.21 -1.76 4.59
C VAL A 80 -0.23 -2.21 3.19
N ALA A 81 -0.59 -1.26 2.34
CA ALA A 81 -1.02 -1.52 0.97
C ALA A 81 -0.06 -0.87 -0.02
N SER A 82 0.33 -1.59 -1.04
CA SER A 82 1.18 -1.10 -2.12
C SER A 82 0.57 -1.44 -3.47
N TYR A 83 0.72 -0.53 -4.45
CA TYR A 83 0.30 -0.73 -5.81
C TYR A 83 1.35 -0.23 -6.78
N ASN A 84 1.77 -1.09 -7.71
CA ASN A 84 2.67 -0.74 -8.80
C ASN A 84 1.86 -0.59 -10.11
N PRO A 85 1.68 0.64 -10.64
CA PRO A 85 0.91 0.88 -11.84
C PRO A 85 1.57 0.35 -13.12
N GLN A 86 2.88 0.07 -13.10
CA GLN A 86 3.61 -0.45 -14.25
C GLN A 86 3.45 -1.96 -14.40
N THR A 87 3.58 -2.71 -13.30
CA THR A 87 3.41 -4.17 -13.30
C THR A 87 1.97 -4.61 -13.07
N GLN A 88 1.08 -3.69 -12.64
CA GLN A 88 -0.30 -3.98 -12.25
C GLN A 88 -0.39 -4.99 -11.09
N GLU A 89 0.57 -4.93 -10.19
CA GLU A 89 0.64 -5.74 -8.98
C GLU A 89 0.29 -4.91 -7.75
N ALA A 90 -0.35 -5.56 -6.78
CA ALA A 90 -0.63 -4.95 -5.49
C ALA A 90 -0.32 -5.92 -4.35
N VAL A 91 -0.04 -5.36 -3.20
CA VAL A 91 0.25 -6.11 -1.97
C VAL A 91 -0.57 -5.52 -0.83
N MET A 92 -1.11 -6.38 0.03
CA MET A 92 -1.74 -5.99 1.28
C MET A 92 -1.19 -6.83 2.43
N MET A 93 -0.52 -6.20 3.40
CA MET A 93 -0.03 -6.86 4.60
C MET A 93 -0.73 -6.32 5.84
N SER A 94 -1.46 -7.17 6.56
CA SER A 94 -2.09 -6.81 7.83
C SER A 94 -1.08 -6.78 8.97
N ILE A 95 -1.16 -5.73 9.78
CA ILE A 95 -0.44 -5.60 11.05
C ILE A 95 -1.43 -5.90 12.18
N PRO A 96 -1.23 -6.92 13.02
CA PRO A 96 -2.11 -7.19 14.15
C PRO A 96 -2.21 -5.98 15.08
N ARG A 97 -3.44 -5.60 15.44
CA ARG A 97 -3.71 -4.39 16.25
C ARG A 97 -3.04 -4.41 17.63
N ASP A 98 -2.77 -5.62 18.15
CA ASP A 98 -2.15 -5.85 19.45
C ASP A 98 -0.62 -5.92 19.36
N THR A 99 -0.01 -5.58 18.20
CA THR A 99 1.45 -5.58 18.01
C THR A 99 2.12 -4.71 19.06
N PHE A 100 3.07 -5.30 19.76
CA PHE A 100 3.81 -4.63 20.81
C PHE A 100 4.83 -3.65 20.24
N VAL A 101 4.78 -2.41 20.72
CA VAL A 101 5.67 -1.30 20.33
C VAL A 101 6.41 -0.67 21.51
N GLY A 102 6.44 -1.39 22.65
CA GLY A 102 7.16 -0.95 23.84
C GLY A 102 8.61 -1.47 23.90
N LYS A 103 9.32 -1.09 24.97
CA LYS A 103 10.71 -1.53 25.19
C LYS A 103 10.81 -2.83 25.98
N ASP A 104 9.91 -3.06 26.94
CA ASP A 104 9.92 -4.22 27.84
C ASP A 104 8.55 -4.89 27.81
N LYS A 105 8.46 -6.05 27.18
CA LYS A 105 7.20 -6.80 27.02
C LYS A 105 6.64 -7.33 28.33
N THR A 106 7.47 -7.50 29.36
CA THR A 106 7.00 -7.99 30.69
C THR A 106 6.21 -6.92 31.44
N LYS A 107 6.37 -5.66 31.05
CA LYS A 107 5.66 -4.49 31.60
C LYS A 107 4.65 -3.90 30.60
N ALA A 108 4.21 -4.73 29.63
CA ALA A 108 3.29 -4.28 28.61
C ALA A 108 1.94 -3.82 29.20
N THR A 109 1.46 -2.69 28.72
CA THR A 109 0.14 -2.15 28.98
C THR A 109 -0.64 -1.99 27.67
N ALA A 110 -1.92 -1.70 27.74
CA ALA A 110 -2.73 -1.42 26.54
C ALA A 110 -2.12 -0.30 25.67
N MET A 111 -1.43 0.66 26.28
CA MET A 111 -0.77 1.78 25.58
C MET A 111 0.49 1.37 24.81
N ASN A 112 1.01 0.17 25.04
CA ASN A 112 2.14 -0.39 24.31
C ASN A 112 1.72 -1.25 23.09
N LYS A 113 0.42 -1.27 22.77
CA LYS A 113 -0.12 -1.89 21.56
C LYS A 113 -0.15 -0.86 20.42
N ILE A 114 0.14 -1.29 19.21
CA ILE A 114 0.24 -0.39 18.06
C ILE A 114 -1.06 0.38 17.79
N ASN A 115 -2.21 -0.23 18.02
CA ASN A 115 -3.51 0.42 17.86
C ASN A 115 -3.73 1.62 18.79
N ALA A 116 -3.10 1.65 19.96
CA ALA A 116 -3.19 2.77 20.90
C ALA A 116 -2.46 4.02 20.39
N LEU A 117 -1.50 3.88 19.49
CA LEU A 117 -0.76 5.02 18.93
C LEU A 117 -1.64 5.93 18.08
N TYR A 118 -2.66 5.38 17.44
CA TYR A 118 -3.62 6.18 16.66
C TYR A 118 -4.37 7.21 17.51
N GLN A 119 -4.68 6.89 18.76
CA GLN A 119 -5.33 7.84 19.69
C GLN A 119 -4.48 9.10 19.93
N GLN A 120 -3.17 9.00 19.73
CA GLN A 120 -2.26 10.13 19.83
C GLN A 120 -2.17 10.90 18.51
N SER A 121 -1.96 10.20 17.40
CA SER A 121 -2.11 10.71 16.03
C SER A 121 -1.93 9.58 14.99
N PRO A 122 -2.53 9.69 13.79
CA PRO A 122 -2.25 8.78 12.67
C PRO A 122 -0.76 8.72 12.31
N GLN A 123 -0.03 9.84 12.42
CA GLN A 123 1.40 9.92 12.11
C GLN A 123 2.26 9.07 13.07
N LYS A 124 1.87 8.96 14.34
CA LYS A 124 2.57 8.08 15.31
C LYS A 124 2.37 6.61 14.97
N LEU A 125 1.16 6.25 14.56
CA LEU A 125 0.89 4.90 14.05
C LEU A 125 1.71 4.61 12.78
N LEU A 126 1.71 5.54 11.82
CA LEU A 126 2.48 5.45 10.58
C LEU A 126 3.97 5.26 10.86
N LYS A 127 4.53 6.08 11.78
CA LYS A 127 5.93 5.93 12.20
C LYS A 127 6.23 4.56 12.78
N ALA A 128 5.37 4.04 13.67
CA ALA A 128 5.58 2.73 14.27
C ALA A 128 5.52 1.60 13.23
N VAL A 129 4.64 1.71 12.22
CA VAL A 129 4.61 0.76 11.11
C VAL A 129 5.89 0.84 10.28
N ASN A 130 6.40 2.03 9.99
CA ASN A 130 7.68 2.21 9.31
C ASN A 130 8.85 1.61 10.11
N ASP A 131 8.87 1.83 11.45
CA ASP A 131 9.90 1.27 12.34
C ASP A 131 9.87 -0.29 12.36
N ILE A 132 8.68 -0.92 12.23
CA ILE A 132 8.51 -2.38 12.20
C ILE A 132 8.86 -2.96 10.83
N THR A 133 8.48 -2.28 9.75
CA THR A 133 8.60 -2.81 8.38
C THR A 133 9.87 -2.38 7.67
N GLY A 134 10.54 -1.34 8.14
CA GLY A 134 11.67 -0.71 7.44
C GLY A 134 11.28 0.06 6.18
N LEU A 135 9.97 0.21 5.89
CA LEU A 135 9.46 0.95 4.74
C LEU A 135 9.44 2.46 5.04
N ASP A 136 9.48 3.28 3.97
CA ASP A 136 9.27 4.75 4.04
C ASP A 136 7.85 5.09 3.55
N ILE A 137 6.84 4.63 4.29
CA ILE A 137 5.44 4.90 3.99
C ILE A 137 5.15 6.35 4.35
N LYS A 138 4.67 7.14 3.37
CA LYS A 138 4.39 8.58 3.55
C LYS A 138 2.91 8.86 3.75
N TYR A 139 2.05 8.01 3.21
CA TYR A 139 0.61 8.24 3.17
C TYR A 139 -0.14 7.31 4.11
N TYR A 140 -1.16 7.84 4.76
CA TYR A 140 -2.16 7.05 5.45
C TYR A 140 -3.56 7.40 4.95
N ILE A 141 -4.46 6.44 5.06
CA ILE A 141 -5.89 6.56 4.72
C ILE A 141 -6.66 5.92 5.85
N THR A 142 -7.44 6.72 6.58
CA THR A 142 -8.30 6.26 7.68
C THR A 142 -9.75 6.24 7.24
N VAL A 143 -10.40 5.09 7.36
CA VAL A 143 -11.81 4.87 7.07
C VAL A 143 -12.50 4.46 8.37
N ASP A 144 -13.48 5.22 8.81
CA ASP A 144 -14.33 4.81 9.91
C ASP A 144 -15.54 3.99 9.41
N THR A 145 -16.34 3.47 10.34
CA THR A 145 -17.48 2.62 10.00
C THR A 145 -18.56 3.37 9.23
N ALA A 146 -18.73 4.68 9.46
CA ALA A 146 -19.70 5.50 8.73
C ALA A 146 -19.25 5.72 7.28
N ALA A 147 -17.98 6.05 7.08
CA ALA A 147 -17.36 6.14 5.76
C ALA A 147 -17.43 4.83 4.99
N LEU A 148 -17.15 3.69 5.66
CA LEU A 148 -17.26 2.36 5.06
C LEU A 148 -18.69 2.10 4.55
N ARG A 149 -19.71 2.38 5.36
CA ARG A 149 -21.12 2.20 4.97
C ARG A 149 -21.44 3.02 3.73
N GLU A 150 -21.14 4.32 3.75
CA GLU A 150 -21.47 5.22 2.65
C GLU A 150 -20.75 4.83 1.35
N LEU A 151 -19.48 4.46 1.41
CA LEU A 151 -18.72 4.01 0.25
C LEU A 151 -19.27 2.70 -0.34
N VAL A 152 -19.62 1.73 0.50
CA VAL A 152 -20.21 0.46 0.06
C VAL A 152 -21.57 0.69 -0.58
N ASP A 153 -22.43 1.54 -0.01
CA ASP A 153 -23.74 1.84 -0.57
C ASP A 153 -23.62 2.60 -1.91
N ALA A 154 -22.68 3.52 -2.04
CA ALA A 154 -22.42 4.27 -3.27
C ALA A 154 -22.03 3.39 -4.47
N ILE A 155 -21.29 2.30 -4.22
CA ILE A 155 -20.96 1.32 -5.27
C ILE A 155 -22.06 0.27 -5.51
N GLY A 156 -23.18 0.38 -4.80
CA GLY A 156 -24.34 -0.52 -4.93
C GLY A 156 -24.19 -1.83 -4.16
N GLY A 157 -23.45 -1.81 -3.06
CA GLY A 157 -23.15 -2.99 -2.25
C GLY A 157 -21.98 -3.81 -2.79
N VAL A 158 -21.53 -4.79 -2.00
CA VAL A 158 -20.44 -5.70 -2.35
C VAL A 158 -20.92 -7.13 -2.26
N TYR A 159 -20.78 -7.91 -3.34
CA TYR A 159 -20.98 -9.36 -3.29
C TYR A 159 -19.80 -10.02 -2.60
N PHE A 160 -20.10 -10.79 -1.55
CA PHE A 160 -19.09 -11.43 -0.72
C PHE A 160 -19.55 -12.81 -0.24
N ASP A 161 -18.64 -13.77 -0.17
CA ASP A 161 -18.88 -15.09 0.41
C ASP A 161 -18.57 -15.06 1.90
N VAL A 162 -19.60 -14.90 2.73
CA VAL A 162 -19.47 -14.85 4.18
C VAL A 162 -19.00 -16.22 4.69
N PRO A 163 -17.84 -16.30 5.36
CA PRO A 163 -17.17 -17.59 5.61
C PRO A 163 -17.85 -18.48 6.64
N ILE A 164 -18.60 -17.90 7.57
CA ILE A 164 -19.32 -18.57 8.67
C ILE A 164 -20.60 -17.81 9.00
N ASP A 165 -21.52 -18.45 9.69
CA ASP A 165 -22.63 -17.74 10.32
C ASP A 165 -22.10 -16.82 11.43
N MET A 166 -22.56 -15.58 11.44
CA MET A 166 -22.13 -14.54 12.36
C MET A 166 -23.32 -14.07 13.18
N ASP A 167 -23.31 -14.35 14.48
CA ASP A 167 -24.37 -14.01 15.43
C ASP A 167 -23.75 -13.39 16.70
N TYR A 168 -23.68 -12.07 16.76
CA TYR A 168 -23.04 -11.35 17.86
C TYR A 168 -23.81 -10.08 18.22
N ASP A 169 -24.17 -9.96 19.50
CA ASP A 169 -24.88 -8.83 20.08
C ASP A 169 -24.03 -8.13 21.13
N ASP A 170 -23.81 -6.82 20.94
CA ASP A 170 -23.18 -5.93 21.90
C ASP A 170 -24.01 -4.66 22.06
N SER A 171 -24.87 -4.62 23.07
CA SER A 171 -25.74 -3.49 23.36
C SER A 171 -24.94 -2.25 23.77
N SER A 172 -23.74 -2.41 24.34
CA SER A 172 -22.89 -1.28 24.76
C SER A 172 -22.36 -0.49 23.56
N GLN A 173 -22.09 -1.17 22.46
CA GLN A 173 -21.67 -0.58 21.21
C GLN A 173 -22.82 -0.38 20.20
N LYS A 174 -24.04 -0.78 20.53
CA LYS A 174 -25.20 -0.86 19.62
C LYS A 174 -24.86 -1.64 18.34
N LEU A 175 -24.14 -2.73 18.49
CA LEU A 175 -23.70 -3.59 17.40
C LEU A 175 -24.46 -4.92 17.47
N TYR A 176 -25.21 -5.22 16.43
CA TYR A 176 -26.01 -6.44 16.30
C TYR A 176 -25.70 -7.08 14.96
N ILE A 177 -24.87 -8.11 14.97
CA ILE A 177 -24.35 -8.78 13.78
C ILE A 177 -25.14 -10.07 13.56
N HIS A 178 -25.90 -10.14 12.48
CA HIS A 178 -26.64 -11.33 12.05
C HIS A 178 -26.42 -11.50 10.55
N LEU A 179 -25.41 -12.30 10.18
CA LEU A 179 -25.07 -12.59 8.80
C LEU A 179 -25.01 -14.11 8.61
N ASP A 180 -25.80 -14.62 7.68
CA ASP A 180 -25.73 -16.03 7.28
C ASP A 180 -24.44 -16.27 6.46
N LYS A 181 -23.87 -17.46 6.60
CA LYS A 181 -22.80 -17.95 5.75
C LYS A 181 -23.22 -18.02 4.28
N GLY A 182 -22.29 -17.72 3.37
CA GLY A 182 -22.46 -17.91 1.94
C GLY A 182 -22.42 -16.62 1.13
N TYR A 183 -22.54 -16.78 -0.18
CA TYR A 183 -22.41 -15.69 -1.15
C TYR A 183 -23.65 -14.81 -1.17
N GLN A 184 -23.50 -13.56 -0.80
CA GLN A 184 -24.60 -12.60 -0.69
C GLN A 184 -24.17 -11.16 -1.00
N LEU A 185 -25.14 -10.29 -1.29
CA LEU A 185 -24.91 -8.86 -1.46
C LEU A 185 -24.91 -8.18 -0.06
N LEU A 186 -23.82 -7.55 0.29
CA LEU A 186 -23.68 -6.78 1.50
C LEU A 186 -23.84 -5.28 1.18
N ASN A 187 -24.82 -4.63 1.81
CA ASN A 187 -24.93 -3.18 1.85
C ASN A 187 -23.94 -2.62 2.89
N GLY A 188 -23.90 -1.30 3.07
CA GLY A 188 -22.97 -0.66 3.99
C GLY A 188 -23.08 -1.15 5.43
N GLU A 189 -24.29 -1.39 5.94
CA GLU A 189 -24.51 -1.91 7.30
C GLU A 189 -23.97 -3.34 7.45
N LYS A 190 -24.33 -4.24 6.54
CA LYS A 190 -23.83 -5.61 6.55
C LYS A 190 -22.31 -5.68 6.34
N ALA A 191 -21.75 -4.76 5.57
CA ALA A 191 -20.30 -4.64 5.39
C ALA A 191 -19.60 -4.25 6.70
N GLU A 192 -20.14 -3.30 7.47
CA GLU A 192 -19.62 -2.99 8.81
C GLU A 192 -19.73 -4.20 9.73
N HIS A 193 -20.86 -4.89 9.75
CA HIS A 193 -21.03 -6.12 10.54
C HIS A 193 -19.94 -7.15 10.23
N LEU A 194 -19.72 -7.43 8.94
CA LEU A 194 -18.70 -8.38 8.47
C LEU A 194 -17.29 -8.00 8.96
N VAL A 195 -16.86 -6.75 8.76
CA VAL A 195 -15.46 -6.36 9.07
C VAL A 195 -15.21 -6.18 10.57
N ARG A 196 -16.26 -6.00 11.37
CA ARG A 196 -16.18 -5.91 12.84
C ARG A 196 -16.33 -7.26 13.53
N PHE A 197 -16.90 -8.26 12.87
CA PHE A 197 -17.11 -9.57 13.46
C PHE A 197 -15.79 -10.23 13.86
N ARG A 198 -15.77 -10.83 15.04
CA ARG A 198 -14.63 -11.60 15.56
C ARG A 198 -15.05 -12.99 16.03
N LYS A 199 -16.15 -13.06 16.77
CA LYS A 199 -16.70 -14.28 17.35
C LYS A 199 -18.20 -14.11 17.65
N ASN A 200 -18.90 -15.23 17.74
CA ASN A 200 -20.30 -15.34 18.10
C ASN A 200 -20.54 -15.12 19.61
N ASN A 201 -21.79 -14.96 20.01
CA ASN A 201 -22.18 -14.85 21.40
C ASN A 201 -21.81 -16.10 22.23
N ASP A 202 -21.82 -17.29 21.62
CA ASP A 202 -21.40 -18.56 22.21
C ASP A 202 -19.87 -18.78 22.22
N MET A 203 -19.09 -17.74 21.87
CA MET A 203 -17.62 -17.75 21.79
C MET A 203 -17.06 -18.56 20.60
N THR A 204 -17.87 -19.17 19.75
CA THR A 204 -17.40 -19.75 18.47
C THR A 204 -16.96 -18.65 17.51
N GLY A 205 -16.14 -18.98 16.56
CA GLY A 205 -15.62 -18.00 15.58
C GLY A 205 -15.07 -18.68 14.34
N TYR A 206 -14.13 -18.01 13.68
CA TYR A 206 -13.51 -18.55 12.48
C TYR A 206 -12.82 -19.88 12.75
N PRO A 207 -12.98 -20.89 11.85
CA PRO A 207 -12.28 -22.17 12.01
C PRO A 207 -10.77 -21.99 11.82
N ALA A 208 -9.96 -22.85 12.42
CA ALA A 208 -8.51 -22.79 12.34
C ALA A 208 -7.97 -22.77 10.89
N SER A 209 -8.64 -23.46 9.97
CA SER A 209 -8.31 -23.48 8.54
C SER A 209 -8.51 -22.12 7.84
N TYR A 210 -9.37 -21.27 8.38
CA TYR A 210 -9.61 -19.92 7.87
C TYR A 210 -8.72 -18.87 8.59
N GLY A 211 -8.25 -19.18 9.77
CA GLY A 211 -7.52 -18.32 10.71
C GLY A 211 -8.37 -18.08 11.95
N SER A 212 -7.86 -18.53 13.12
CA SER A 212 -8.60 -18.38 14.39
C SER A 212 -8.69 -16.92 14.81
N ASP A 213 -9.75 -16.55 15.52
CA ASP A 213 -9.91 -15.25 16.20
C ASP A 213 -9.58 -14.03 15.31
N ASP A 214 -8.58 -13.28 15.73
CA ASP A 214 -8.16 -12.03 15.06
C ASP A 214 -7.57 -12.26 13.67
N TYR A 215 -6.91 -13.39 13.42
CA TYR A 215 -6.37 -13.73 12.10
C TYR A 215 -7.50 -13.97 11.09
N GLY A 216 -8.58 -14.63 11.48
CA GLY A 216 -9.77 -14.81 10.65
C GLY A 216 -10.40 -13.47 10.29
N ARG A 217 -10.53 -12.56 11.26
CA ARG A 217 -11.04 -11.21 11.01
C ARG A 217 -10.13 -10.43 10.06
N MET A 218 -8.81 -10.42 10.28
CA MET A 218 -7.86 -9.76 9.38
C MET A 218 -7.91 -10.31 7.95
N ARG A 219 -8.11 -11.62 7.80
CA ARG A 219 -8.29 -12.26 6.49
C ARG A 219 -9.59 -11.78 5.84
N THR A 220 -10.72 -11.84 6.55
CA THR A 220 -12.02 -11.36 6.07
C THR A 220 -11.96 -9.89 5.64
N GLN A 221 -11.30 -9.04 6.42
CA GLN A 221 -11.10 -7.63 6.08
C GLN A 221 -10.35 -7.45 4.76
N ARG A 222 -9.24 -8.18 4.54
CA ARG A 222 -8.50 -8.11 3.26
C ARG A 222 -9.34 -8.62 2.09
N GLU A 223 -9.99 -9.77 2.26
CA GLU A 223 -10.86 -10.37 1.22
C GLU A 223 -12.03 -9.44 0.88
N PHE A 224 -12.61 -8.77 1.89
CA PHE A 224 -13.67 -7.78 1.67
C PHE A 224 -13.16 -6.54 0.93
N ILE A 225 -11.99 -6.01 1.27
CA ILE A 225 -11.36 -4.90 0.53
C ILE A 225 -11.15 -5.28 -0.94
N MET A 226 -10.67 -6.50 -1.22
CA MET A 226 -10.51 -6.99 -2.59
C MET A 226 -11.85 -7.07 -3.33
N ALA A 227 -12.89 -7.58 -2.68
CA ALA A 227 -14.23 -7.65 -3.26
C ALA A 227 -14.84 -6.26 -3.52
N ALA A 228 -14.66 -5.32 -2.59
CA ALA A 228 -15.09 -3.93 -2.74
C ALA A 228 -14.34 -3.23 -3.88
N LEU A 229 -13.03 -3.45 -4.01
CA LEU A 229 -12.24 -2.95 -5.12
C LEU A 229 -12.74 -3.54 -6.45
N LYS A 230 -12.96 -4.85 -6.54
CA LYS A 230 -13.53 -5.51 -7.73
C LYS A 230 -14.88 -4.92 -8.12
N GLN A 231 -15.74 -4.63 -7.14
CA GLN A 231 -17.04 -3.98 -7.37
C GLN A 231 -16.87 -2.54 -7.87
N THR A 232 -15.95 -1.77 -7.27
CA THR A 232 -15.64 -0.39 -7.67
C THR A 232 -15.14 -0.31 -9.12
N LEU A 233 -14.35 -1.29 -9.56
CA LEU A 233 -13.78 -1.37 -10.90
C LEU A 233 -14.79 -1.77 -11.99
N GLN A 234 -16.03 -2.11 -11.65
CA GLN A 234 -17.06 -2.34 -12.66
C GLN A 234 -17.35 -1.06 -13.45
N ALA A 235 -17.57 -1.18 -14.75
CA ALA A 235 -17.79 -0.03 -15.64
C ALA A 235 -18.84 0.96 -15.14
N LYS A 236 -19.97 0.46 -14.58
CA LYS A 236 -21.04 1.29 -14.00
C LYS A 236 -20.56 2.18 -12.85
N ASN A 237 -19.60 1.72 -12.03
CA ASN A 237 -19.06 2.46 -10.88
C ASN A 237 -17.90 3.38 -11.31
N LEU A 238 -17.10 2.96 -12.30
CA LEU A 238 -16.07 3.83 -12.89
C LEU A 238 -16.66 5.06 -13.55
N LEU A 239 -17.87 4.99 -14.10
CA LEU A 239 -18.59 6.17 -14.61
C LEU A 239 -18.98 7.15 -13.50
N LYS A 240 -19.06 6.70 -12.24
CA LYS A 240 -19.35 7.50 -11.06
C LYS A 240 -18.10 7.85 -10.24
N ILE A 241 -16.90 7.67 -10.81
CA ILE A 241 -15.65 7.84 -10.05
C ILE A 241 -15.53 9.21 -9.39
N GLY A 242 -16.06 10.26 -10.03
CA GLY A 242 -16.11 11.61 -9.45
C GLY A 242 -16.93 11.66 -8.17
N GLU A 243 -18.14 11.06 -8.17
CA GLU A 243 -19.01 10.96 -7.00
C GLU A 243 -18.33 10.15 -5.87
N LEU A 244 -17.69 9.02 -6.20
CA LEU A 244 -16.97 8.20 -5.23
C LEU A 244 -15.79 8.95 -4.60
N LEU A 245 -15.07 9.74 -5.40
CA LEU A 245 -13.99 10.59 -4.90
C LEU A 245 -14.51 11.70 -3.96
N ASP A 246 -15.67 12.29 -4.27
CA ASP A 246 -16.29 13.31 -3.43
C ASP A 246 -16.75 12.72 -2.10
N ILE A 247 -17.31 11.50 -2.10
CA ILE A 247 -17.66 10.75 -0.89
C ILE A 247 -16.42 10.45 -0.06
N ALA A 248 -15.37 9.93 -0.70
CA ALA A 248 -14.09 9.64 -0.03
C ALA A 248 -13.48 10.91 0.58
N ASN A 249 -13.46 12.02 -0.15
CA ASN A 249 -12.90 13.29 0.33
C ASN A 249 -13.64 13.87 1.54
N ARG A 250 -14.93 13.57 1.70
CA ARG A 250 -15.72 14.05 2.85
C ARG A 250 -15.61 13.17 4.07
N ASN A 251 -15.42 11.87 3.87
CA ASN A 251 -15.58 10.86 4.93
C ASN A 251 -14.28 10.14 5.30
N VAL A 252 -13.21 10.34 4.54
CA VAL A 252 -11.92 9.66 4.75
C VAL A 252 -10.89 10.66 5.27
N GLU A 253 -10.26 10.34 6.39
CA GLU A 253 -9.14 11.11 6.91
C GLU A 253 -7.82 10.63 6.26
N THR A 254 -7.07 11.53 5.62
CA THR A 254 -5.81 11.19 4.96
C THR A 254 -4.88 12.39 4.89
N ASN A 255 -3.58 12.13 4.80
CA ASN A 255 -2.57 13.13 4.42
C ASN A 255 -2.23 13.08 2.91
N MET A 256 -2.90 12.21 2.14
CA MET A 256 -2.73 12.13 0.69
C MET A 256 -3.60 13.19 0.00
N GLU A 257 -3.00 14.05 -0.79
CA GLU A 257 -3.77 14.99 -1.60
C GLU A 257 -4.62 14.26 -2.65
N LEU A 258 -5.83 14.78 -2.90
CA LEU A 258 -6.74 14.22 -3.88
C LEU A 258 -6.14 14.20 -5.30
N SER A 259 -5.24 15.12 -5.62
CA SER A 259 -4.46 15.16 -6.85
C SER A 259 -3.65 13.88 -7.04
N VAL A 260 -2.93 13.43 -6.00
CA VAL A 260 -2.14 12.19 -6.01
C VAL A 260 -3.04 10.99 -6.30
N LEU A 261 -4.18 10.88 -5.61
CA LEU A 261 -5.12 9.78 -5.83
C LEU A 261 -5.66 9.77 -7.27
N LYS A 262 -6.03 10.94 -7.80
CA LYS A 262 -6.53 11.09 -9.18
C LYS A 262 -5.53 10.61 -10.22
N ASP A 263 -4.23 10.80 -9.98
CA ASP A 263 -3.18 10.40 -10.90
C ASP A 263 -3.10 8.87 -11.10
N TYR A 264 -3.52 8.07 -10.10
CA TYR A 264 -3.53 6.61 -10.19
C TYR A 264 -4.81 6.02 -10.80
N ILE A 265 -5.92 6.77 -10.88
CA ILE A 265 -7.20 6.25 -11.38
C ILE A 265 -7.11 5.61 -12.78
N PRO A 266 -6.41 6.21 -13.77
CA PRO A 266 -6.30 5.59 -15.10
C PRO A 266 -5.69 4.19 -15.08
N TYR A 267 -4.76 3.93 -14.16
CA TYR A 267 -4.08 2.63 -14.04
C TYR A 267 -4.97 1.59 -13.38
N ILE A 268 -5.71 2.00 -12.35
CA ILE A 268 -6.64 1.14 -11.61
C ILE A 268 -7.72 0.58 -12.53
N THR A 269 -8.08 1.25 -13.62
CA THR A 269 -9.08 0.76 -14.58
C THR A 269 -8.70 -0.53 -15.31
N LYS A 270 -7.42 -0.87 -15.34
CA LYS A 270 -6.88 -2.13 -15.90
C LYS A 270 -6.53 -3.16 -14.84
N PHE A 271 -6.57 -2.76 -13.57
CA PHE A 271 -6.12 -3.59 -12.49
C PHE A 271 -7.01 -4.83 -12.32
N ASN A 272 -6.38 -6.00 -12.23
CA ASN A 272 -7.05 -7.25 -11.87
C ASN A 272 -6.78 -7.56 -10.40
N THR A 273 -7.85 -7.70 -9.62
CA THR A 273 -7.76 -8.03 -8.19
C THR A 273 -7.12 -9.39 -7.90
N GLU A 274 -6.99 -10.27 -8.90
CA GLU A 274 -6.24 -11.53 -8.79
C GLU A 274 -4.73 -11.31 -8.65
N ASN A 275 -4.22 -10.12 -9.04
CA ASN A 275 -2.83 -9.73 -8.89
C ASN A 275 -2.53 -9.12 -7.50
N ILE A 276 -3.43 -9.27 -6.52
CA ILE A 276 -3.20 -8.83 -5.15
C ILE A 276 -2.58 -9.97 -4.35
N GLN A 277 -1.37 -9.76 -3.88
CA GLN A 277 -0.75 -10.62 -2.88
C GLN A 277 -1.16 -10.18 -1.47
N THR A 278 -1.50 -11.13 -0.61
CA THR A 278 -1.92 -10.82 0.76
C THR A 278 -1.07 -11.54 1.78
N ALA A 279 -0.71 -10.83 2.85
CA ALA A 279 0.07 -11.37 3.94
C ALA A 279 -0.39 -10.83 5.31
N ALA A 280 0.15 -11.39 6.37
CA ALA A 280 0.07 -10.83 7.70
C ALA A 280 1.49 -10.75 8.29
N LEU A 281 1.74 -9.74 9.11
CA LEU A 281 3.02 -9.58 9.82
C LEU A 281 3.32 -10.87 10.62
N PRO A 282 4.49 -11.51 10.41
CA PRO A 282 4.86 -12.72 11.14
C PRO A 282 5.07 -12.45 12.63
N GLY A 283 4.58 -13.34 13.46
CA GLY A 283 4.72 -13.21 14.92
C GLY A 283 3.81 -14.17 15.68
N ALA A 284 3.73 -13.98 16.98
CA ALA A 284 2.85 -14.75 17.84
C ALA A 284 2.20 -13.87 18.92
N SER A 285 1.02 -14.30 19.36
CA SER A 285 0.38 -13.72 20.55
C SER A 285 1.00 -14.31 21.81
N GLU A 286 1.46 -13.45 22.72
CA GLU A 286 2.08 -13.81 24.00
C GLU A 286 1.40 -13.06 25.14
N LYS A 287 1.51 -13.62 26.35
CA LYS A 287 1.07 -12.95 27.58
C LYS A 287 2.22 -12.90 28.59
N PRO A 288 3.25 -12.06 28.34
CA PRO A 288 4.43 -11.99 29.22
C PRO A 288 4.18 -11.28 30.56
N GLY A 289 3.07 -10.58 30.69
CA GLY A 289 2.57 -9.89 31.88
C GLY A 289 1.07 -10.10 32.01
N ASP A 290 0.32 -9.02 32.33
CA ASP A 290 -1.11 -9.10 32.60
C ASP A 290 -1.98 -9.08 31.34
N ILE A 291 -1.45 -8.64 30.20
CA ILE A 291 -2.20 -8.49 28.96
C ILE A 291 -1.62 -9.32 27.82
N TRP A 292 -2.50 -9.71 26.90
CA TRP A 292 -2.09 -10.29 25.62
C TRP A 292 -1.52 -9.22 24.71
N ILE A 293 -0.36 -9.50 24.11
CA ILE A 293 0.27 -8.68 23.05
C ILE A 293 0.67 -9.58 21.88
N PHE A 294 0.83 -9.00 20.71
CA PHE A 294 1.41 -9.67 19.55
C PHE A 294 2.87 -9.26 19.42
N VAL A 295 3.78 -10.24 19.42
CA VAL A 295 5.22 -10.01 19.24
C VAL A 295 5.61 -10.45 17.84
N HIS A 296 6.06 -9.51 17.00
CA HIS A 296 6.47 -9.82 15.63
C HIS A 296 7.86 -10.46 15.60
N TYR A 297 8.06 -11.37 14.66
CA TYR A 297 9.34 -12.01 14.39
C TYR A 297 10.15 -11.17 13.41
N LYS A 298 11.07 -10.37 13.95
CA LYS A 298 11.79 -9.32 13.20
C LYS A 298 12.38 -9.83 11.87
N LYS A 299 13.21 -10.90 11.90
CA LYS A 299 13.83 -11.46 10.68
C LYS A 299 12.82 -11.93 9.63
N GLN A 300 11.75 -12.60 10.07
CA GLN A 300 10.71 -13.06 9.14
C GLN A 300 9.90 -11.89 8.57
N ALA A 301 9.70 -10.84 9.38
CA ALA A 301 9.04 -9.62 8.93
C ALA A 301 9.90 -8.89 7.87
N GLU A 302 11.20 -8.74 8.11
CA GLU A 302 12.14 -8.15 7.15
C GLU A 302 12.20 -8.93 5.85
N GLN A 303 12.29 -10.27 5.92
CA GLN A 303 12.25 -11.13 4.73
C GLN A 303 10.95 -10.95 3.95
N LEU A 304 9.79 -11.04 4.64
CA LEU A 304 8.48 -10.89 4.00
C LEU A 304 8.29 -9.51 3.36
N VAL A 305 8.74 -8.45 4.03
CA VAL A 305 8.69 -7.09 3.48
C VAL A 305 9.60 -6.97 2.26
N GLY A 306 10.81 -7.53 2.30
CA GLY A 306 11.72 -7.59 1.16
C GLY A 306 11.10 -8.26 -0.05
N GLU A 307 10.49 -9.43 0.15
CA GLU A 307 9.85 -10.21 -0.92
C GLU A 307 8.64 -9.52 -1.54
N LEU A 308 7.84 -8.82 -0.74
CA LEU A 308 6.54 -8.29 -1.16
C LEU A 308 6.55 -6.81 -1.54
N PHE A 309 7.34 -5.99 -0.84
CA PHE A 309 7.25 -4.53 -0.97
C PHE A 309 8.47 -3.89 -1.63
N LEU A 310 9.61 -4.55 -1.67
CA LEU A 310 10.76 -4.01 -2.37
C LEU A 310 10.69 -4.40 -3.85
N ASP A 311 11.00 -3.45 -4.70
CA ASP A 311 11.02 -3.70 -6.14
C ASP A 311 12.25 -4.54 -6.48
N LYS A 312 12.04 -5.59 -7.28
CA LYS A 312 13.17 -6.28 -7.91
C LYS A 312 13.77 -5.36 -8.96
N PRO A 313 15.09 -5.27 -9.04
CA PRO A 313 15.73 -4.41 -10.01
C PRO A 313 15.34 -4.82 -11.44
N THR A 314 15.08 -3.82 -12.27
CA THR A 314 14.84 -4.00 -13.69
C THR A 314 16.11 -4.49 -14.40
N LYS A 315 15.97 -4.99 -15.63
CA LYS A 315 17.16 -5.37 -16.42
C LYS A 315 18.12 -4.19 -16.63
N GLU A 316 17.60 -2.99 -16.85
CA GLU A 316 18.39 -1.77 -17.01
C GLU A 316 19.15 -1.42 -15.72
N GLU A 317 18.48 -1.49 -14.57
CA GLU A 317 19.13 -1.29 -13.27
C GLU A 317 20.17 -2.36 -12.96
N LEU A 318 19.91 -3.64 -13.26
CA LEU A 318 20.90 -4.71 -13.13
C LEU A 318 22.13 -4.45 -14.01
N GLU A 319 21.93 -4.00 -15.27
CA GLU A 319 23.02 -3.65 -16.18
C GLU A 319 23.80 -2.41 -15.71
N GLU A 320 23.15 -1.41 -15.16
CA GLU A 320 23.80 -0.23 -14.58
C GLU A 320 24.54 -0.58 -13.30
N ASN A 321 23.93 -1.33 -12.40
CA ASN A 321 24.53 -1.75 -11.13
C ASN A 321 25.75 -2.67 -11.36
N SER A 322 25.73 -3.50 -12.41
CA SER A 322 26.86 -4.38 -12.76
C SER A 322 28.15 -3.63 -13.12
N LYS A 323 28.06 -2.34 -13.44
CA LYS A 323 29.22 -1.47 -13.69
C LYS A 323 29.82 -0.89 -12.40
N ILE A 324 29.13 -1.04 -11.26
CA ILE A 324 29.53 -0.51 -9.97
C ILE A 324 30.25 -1.61 -9.18
N ASN A 325 31.55 -1.40 -8.92
CA ASN A 325 32.36 -2.31 -8.13
C ASN A 325 32.38 -1.86 -6.67
N ILE A 326 32.05 -2.78 -5.77
CA ILE A 326 31.99 -2.55 -4.31
C ILE A 326 33.00 -3.46 -3.61
N GLU A 327 33.74 -2.90 -2.69
CA GLU A 327 34.57 -3.60 -1.73
C GLU A 327 33.84 -3.65 -0.39
N LEU A 328 33.63 -4.84 0.16
CA LEU A 328 33.01 -5.06 1.44
C LEU A 328 34.07 -5.59 2.43
N LEU A 329 34.40 -4.79 3.42
CA LEU A 329 35.37 -5.12 4.45
C LEU A 329 34.67 -5.41 5.76
N TYR A 330 34.99 -6.56 6.38
CA TYR A 330 34.32 -6.98 7.61
C TYR A 330 35.26 -7.68 8.57
N MET A 331 34.94 -7.70 9.87
CA MET A 331 35.66 -8.49 10.86
C MET A 331 35.06 -9.90 10.96
N SER A 332 35.86 -10.92 11.35
CA SER A 332 35.37 -12.31 11.57
C SER A 332 34.10 -12.38 12.42
N SER A 333 33.98 -11.51 13.43
CA SER A 333 32.79 -11.43 14.29
C SER A 333 31.54 -10.91 13.58
N LYS A 334 31.67 -10.43 12.34
CA LYS A 334 30.62 -9.84 11.49
C LYS A 334 30.46 -10.56 10.15
N GLU A 335 31.01 -11.76 10.03
CA GLU A 335 30.96 -12.58 8.81
C GLU A 335 29.52 -12.84 8.36
N LYS A 336 28.64 -13.13 9.29
CA LYS A 336 27.23 -13.39 8.99
C LYS A 336 26.53 -12.16 8.41
N GLU A 337 26.70 -11.01 9.06
CA GLU A 337 26.14 -9.74 8.61
C GLU A 337 26.72 -9.31 7.25
N ALA A 338 28.01 -9.56 7.03
CA ALA A 338 28.68 -9.29 5.77
C ALA A 338 28.13 -10.17 4.64
N THR A 339 27.91 -11.44 4.87
CA THR A 339 27.27 -12.36 3.90
C THR A 339 25.87 -11.91 3.54
N GLU A 340 25.04 -11.54 4.53
CA GLU A 340 23.68 -11.02 4.29
C GLU A 340 23.71 -9.74 3.44
N ILE A 341 24.70 -8.89 3.62
CA ILE A 341 24.89 -7.65 2.83
C ILE A 341 25.38 -7.98 1.41
N GLU A 342 26.34 -8.88 1.28
CA GLU A 342 26.87 -9.34 -0.01
C GLU A 342 25.77 -9.94 -0.89
N ASP A 343 24.90 -10.78 -0.32
CA ASP A 343 23.75 -11.36 -1.00
C ASP A 343 22.79 -10.26 -1.50
N LYS A 344 22.47 -9.29 -0.67
CA LYS A 344 21.59 -8.16 -1.06
C LYS A 344 22.17 -7.32 -2.21
N PHE A 345 23.47 -7.04 -2.20
CA PHE A 345 24.12 -6.32 -3.30
C PHE A 345 24.16 -7.17 -4.58
N THR A 346 24.40 -8.45 -4.46
CA THR A 346 24.40 -9.39 -5.59
C THR A 346 23.01 -9.50 -6.23
N GLU A 347 21.94 -9.59 -5.42
CA GLU A 347 20.56 -9.59 -5.88
C GLU A 347 20.19 -8.29 -6.62
N GLN A 348 20.78 -7.16 -6.22
CA GLN A 348 20.62 -5.86 -6.88
C GLN A 348 21.54 -5.69 -8.10
N GLY A 349 22.35 -6.70 -8.44
CA GLY A 349 23.21 -6.71 -9.63
C GLY A 349 24.56 -6.01 -9.45
N TYR A 350 24.97 -5.61 -8.25
CA TYR A 350 26.28 -4.98 -8.02
C TYR A 350 27.41 -6.00 -8.08
N ASN A 351 28.60 -5.56 -8.56
CA ASN A 351 29.81 -6.33 -8.43
C ASN A 351 30.44 -6.10 -7.07
N ILE A 352 30.27 -7.06 -6.16
CA ILE A 352 30.77 -6.95 -4.79
C ILE A 352 31.88 -7.98 -4.53
N LYS A 353 32.88 -7.58 -3.76
CA LYS A 353 33.93 -8.46 -3.25
C LYS A 353 34.08 -8.24 -1.75
N ALA A 354 33.85 -9.30 -0.99
CA ALA A 354 34.00 -9.28 0.47
C ALA A 354 35.41 -9.74 0.89
N GLU A 355 35.99 -9.05 1.85
CA GLU A 355 37.30 -9.38 2.43
C GLU A 355 37.30 -9.17 3.95
N GLU A 356 37.90 -10.10 4.68
CA GLU A 356 38.04 -10.02 6.14
C GLU A 356 39.15 -9.03 6.53
N ILE A 357 38.90 -8.21 7.55
CA ILE A 357 39.87 -7.29 8.14
C ILE A 357 39.96 -7.48 9.65
N THR A 358 41.08 -7.07 10.23
CA THR A 358 41.38 -7.31 11.65
C THR A 358 40.66 -6.38 12.62
N SER A 359 40.28 -5.16 12.19
CA SER A 359 39.63 -4.17 13.06
C SER A 359 38.81 -3.15 12.27
N ALA A 360 37.58 -2.92 12.73
CA ALA A 360 36.70 -1.86 12.24
C ALA A 360 35.78 -1.39 13.39
N PRO A 361 36.04 -0.23 13.99
CA PRO A 361 35.22 0.25 15.12
C PRO A 361 33.84 0.74 14.68
N LYS A 362 33.71 1.23 13.44
CA LYS A 362 32.47 1.84 12.92
C LYS A 362 32.13 1.35 11.52
N THR A 363 30.84 1.35 11.23
CA THR A 363 30.30 1.04 9.90
C THR A 363 30.30 2.29 9.04
N ILE A 364 31.00 2.22 7.90
CA ILE A 364 31.25 3.36 7.02
C ILE A 364 31.05 2.96 5.57
N ILE A 365 30.44 3.83 4.78
CA ILE A 365 30.39 3.79 3.33
C ILE A 365 31.34 4.86 2.79
N ILE A 366 32.39 4.46 2.08
CA ILE A 366 33.35 5.38 1.46
C ILE A 366 33.03 5.46 -0.03
N ASN A 367 32.59 6.65 -0.49
CA ASN A 367 32.39 6.95 -1.91
C ASN A 367 33.73 7.37 -2.53
N ARG A 368 34.31 6.50 -3.38
CA ARG A 368 35.67 6.69 -3.92
C ARG A 368 35.70 7.39 -5.27
N LYS A 369 34.63 7.27 -6.07
CA LYS A 369 34.56 7.86 -7.41
C LYS A 369 33.58 9.02 -7.53
N GLN A 370 33.24 9.65 -6.41
CA GLN A 370 32.30 10.80 -6.35
C GLN A 370 30.98 10.48 -7.10
N MET A 371 30.45 9.27 -6.86
CA MET A 371 29.20 8.83 -7.45
C MET A 371 28.06 9.77 -7.06
N LYS A 372 27.05 9.86 -7.94
CA LYS A 372 25.88 10.71 -7.71
C LYS A 372 25.15 10.35 -6.42
N GLU A 373 24.49 11.32 -5.81
CA GLU A 373 23.75 11.17 -4.56
C GLU A 373 22.70 10.03 -4.61
N GLU A 374 22.02 9.87 -5.75
CA GLU A 374 21.03 8.79 -5.94
C GLU A 374 21.64 7.38 -5.81
N ALA A 375 22.80 7.16 -6.43
CA ALA A 375 23.50 5.87 -6.33
C ALA A 375 23.96 5.62 -4.88
N THR A 376 24.49 6.64 -4.21
CA THR A 376 24.90 6.53 -2.81
C THR A 376 23.70 6.27 -1.90
N LYS A 377 22.53 6.84 -2.20
CA LYS A 377 21.29 6.60 -1.45
C LYS A 377 20.83 5.15 -1.55
N GLN A 378 20.95 4.52 -2.72
CA GLN A 378 20.64 3.09 -2.90
C GLN A 378 21.59 2.22 -2.06
N ILE A 379 22.91 2.49 -2.09
CA ILE A 379 23.92 1.79 -1.27
C ILE A 379 23.58 1.91 0.24
N LYS A 380 23.22 3.12 0.70
CA LYS A 380 22.80 3.36 2.09
C LYS A 380 21.50 2.64 2.47
N GLY A 381 20.63 2.40 1.52
CA GLY A 381 19.40 1.60 1.72
C GLY A 381 19.69 0.12 2.01
N ILE A 382 20.83 -0.40 1.55
CA ILE A 382 21.27 -1.78 1.80
C ILE A 382 22.06 -1.88 3.12
N VAL A 383 22.93 -0.91 3.39
CA VAL A 383 23.77 -0.86 4.62
C VAL A 383 23.23 0.22 5.55
N LEU A 384 22.27 -0.15 6.37
CA LEU A 384 21.59 0.78 7.26
C LEU A 384 22.51 1.34 8.34
N ASN A 385 22.26 2.57 8.76
CA ASN A 385 23.00 3.29 9.81
C ASN A 385 24.50 3.51 9.55
N ALA A 386 24.98 3.28 8.32
CA ALA A 386 26.36 3.54 7.94
C ALA A 386 26.63 5.05 7.80
N ARG A 387 27.77 5.51 8.28
CA ARG A 387 28.26 6.86 8.03
C ARG A 387 28.85 6.94 6.62
N GLU A 388 28.50 7.99 5.88
CA GLU A 388 29.10 8.26 4.57
C GLU A 388 30.35 9.11 4.70
N GLU A 389 31.39 8.75 3.95
CA GLU A 389 32.64 9.50 3.82
C GLU A 389 33.07 9.56 2.34
N GLN A 390 33.75 10.63 1.98
CA GLN A 390 34.40 10.72 0.68
C GLN A 390 35.82 10.17 0.78
N GLY A 391 36.18 9.29 -0.15
CA GLY A 391 37.51 8.66 -0.20
C GLY A 391 38.25 8.99 -1.49
N ALA A 392 39.56 8.78 -1.49
CA ALA A 392 40.38 8.88 -2.68
C ALA A 392 40.04 7.71 -3.65
N ASP A 393 40.03 8.00 -4.95
CA ASP A 393 39.89 6.96 -5.99
C ASP A 393 41.11 5.99 -5.92
N ASN A 394 40.82 4.70 -5.73
CA ASN A 394 41.82 3.65 -5.71
C ASN A 394 41.92 2.91 -7.06
N GLY A 395 41.28 3.44 -8.10
CA GLY A 395 41.29 2.88 -9.46
C GLY A 395 40.43 1.62 -9.67
N LYS A 396 39.98 0.97 -8.59
CA LYS A 396 39.33 -0.35 -8.64
C LYS A 396 37.86 -0.32 -8.22
N TYR A 397 37.54 0.29 -7.07
CA TYR A 397 36.21 0.26 -6.48
C TYR A 397 35.53 1.62 -6.56
N HIS A 398 34.22 1.61 -6.74
CA HIS A 398 33.38 2.81 -6.67
C HIS A 398 33.03 3.15 -5.21
N TYR A 399 32.82 2.09 -4.43
CA TYR A 399 32.55 2.19 -3.00
C TYR A 399 33.41 1.19 -2.23
N THR A 400 33.80 1.57 -1.01
CA THR A 400 34.30 0.66 0.01
C THR A 400 33.32 0.73 1.19
N ILE A 401 32.78 -0.40 1.58
CA ILE A 401 31.86 -0.55 2.70
C ILE A 401 32.63 -1.27 3.81
N ILE A 402 32.64 -0.71 4.98
CA ILE A 402 33.28 -1.31 6.16
C ILE A 402 32.19 -1.64 7.17
N ILE A 403 32.07 -2.91 7.52
CA ILE A 403 31.17 -3.36 8.57
C ILE A 403 31.89 -3.35 9.91
N GLY A 404 31.56 -2.37 10.73
CA GLY A 404 32.17 -2.16 12.03
C GLY A 404 31.53 -2.94 13.18
N LYS A 405 32.12 -2.82 14.38
CA LYS A 405 31.57 -3.40 15.60
C LYS A 405 30.19 -2.87 15.95
N ASP A 406 29.90 -1.64 15.54
CA ASP A 406 28.63 -0.94 15.77
C ASP A 406 27.51 -1.34 14.80
N TYR A 407 27.80 -2.19 13.81
CA TYR A 407 26.78 -2.69 12.92
C TYR A 407 25.90 -3.70 13.64
N GLU A 408 24.66 -3.38 13.81
CA GLU A 408 23.61 -4.31 14.23
C GLU A 408 22.74 -4.57 13.01
N SER A 409 22.72 -5.83 12.55
CA SER A 409 21.71 -6.24 11.56
C SER A 409 20.35 -5.99 12.17
N ILE A 410 19.59 -5.08 11.56
CA ILE A 410 18.27 -4.68 12.04
C ILE A 410 17.33 -5.87 12.03
#